data_df2e8aa4cf4e9b981c7f1d6d30459161
#
_entry.id   df2e8aa4cf4e9b981c7f1d6d30459161
#
_cell.length_a   1.000
_cell.length_b   1.000
_cell.length_c   1.000
_cell.angle_alpha   90.00
_cell.angle_beta   90.00
_cell.angle_gamma   90.00
#
_symmetry.space_group_name_H-M   'P 1'
#
loop_
_entity.id
_entity.type
_entity.pdbx_description
1 polymer ?
#
loop_
_entity_poly.entity_id
_entity_poly.type
_entity_poly.pdbx_seq_one_letter_code
_entity_poly.pdbx_strand_id
1 'polypeptide(L)'
;MHIAGAHLTPIGDGDFLLEPTRGLDITDSDALIEEILRRVMKGVRLYYDLSELAIIDPVYYQWMSVLARSCQTVNVKMICIHMQPTAAFALSQFLHEIPPFECALDVENKR
;
A
#
# COMPACT_ATOMS: atom_id res chain seq x y z
N MET A 1 12.62 7.65 -5.61
CA MET A 1 11.65 8.70 -5.95
C MET A 1 10.97 9.20 -4.70
N HIS A 2 10.70 10.46 -4.65
CA HIS A 2 10.16 11.09 -3.45
C HIS A 2 8.68 11.45 -3.65
N ILE A 3 7.87 11.05 -2.68
CA ILE A 3 6.47 11.43 -2.58
C ILE A 3 6.30 12.03 -1.19
N ALA A 4 5.54 13.12 -1.07
CA ALA A 4 5.35 13.77 0.22
C ALA A 4 4.79 12.78 1.25
N GLY A 5 5.55 12.51 2.30
CA GLY A 5 5.16 11.59 3.36
C GLY A 5 5.40 10.12 3.08
N ALA A 6 6.13 9.78 2.01
CA ALA A 6 6.42 8.39 1.71
C ALA A 6 7.67 8.26 0.85
N HIS A 7 8.26 7.09 0.86
CA HIS A 7 9.35 6.74 -0.05
C HIS A 7 8.86 5.67 -1.01
N LEU A 8 9.12 5.86 -2.29
CA LEU A 8 8.76 4.89 -3.32
C LEU A 8 10.04 4.46 -4.03
N THR A 9 10.35 3.18 -3.97
CA THR A 9 11.62 2.64 -4.44
C THR A 9 11.37 1.49 -5.42
N PRO A 10 11.98 1.51 -6.63
CA PRO A 10 11.98 0.32 -7.48
C PRO A 10 12.85 -0.76 -6.84
N ILE A 11 12.35 -2.01 -6.80
CA ILE A 11 13.06 -3.09 -6.10
C ILE A 11 13.19 -4.36 -6.93
N GLY A 12 13.23 -4.24 -8.22
CA GLY A 12 13.38 -5.39 -9.10
C GLY A 12 12.66 -5.16 -10.40
N ASP A 13 12.42 -6.23 -11.13
CA ASP A 13 11.80 -6.14 -12.44
C ASP A 13 10.30 -5.90 -12.31
N GLY A 14 9.93 -4.63 -12.31
CA GLY A 14 8.53 -4.24 -12.26
C GLY A 14 7.93 -4.16 -10.87
N ASP A 15 8.74 -4.32 -9.82
CA ASP A 15 8.25 -4.22 -8.44
C ASP A 15 8.65 -2.89 -7.83
N PHE A 16 7.78 -2.37 -6.97
CA PHE A 16 8.03 -1.13 -6.24
C PHE A 16 7.72 -1.34 -4.77
N LEU A 17 8.43 -0.63 -3.91
CA LEU A 17 8.20 -0.62 -2.48
C LEU A 17 7.78 0.77 -2.05
N LEU A 18 6.59 0.88 -1.46
CA LEU A 18 6.09 2.12 -0.91
C LEU A 18 6.17 2.07 0.60
N GLU A 19 6.94 2.99 1.18
CA GLU A 19 7.14 3.07 2.62
C GLU A 19 6.54 4.37 3.13
N PRO A 20 5.28 4.34 3.58
CA PRO A 20 4.64 5.54 4.10
C PRO A 20 5.22 5.90 5.47
N THR A 21 5.28 7.20 5.74
CA THR A 21 5.68 7.70 7.05
C THR A 21 4.46 8.27 7.75
N ARG A 22 4.65 8.72 8.99
CA ARG A 22 3.55 9.36 9.74
C ARG A 22 3.13 10.68 9.08
N GLY A 23 3.96 11.23 8.21
CA GLY A 23 3.64 12.47 7.51
C GLY A 23 2.83 12.29 6.25
N LEU A 24 2.42 11.05 5.93
CA LEU A 24 1.61 10.82 4.74
C LEU A 24 0.21 11.40 4.96
N ASP A 25 -0.17 12.33 4.10
CA ASP A 25 -1.47 12.98 4.16
C ASP A 25 -2.43 12.29 3.20
N ILE A 26 -3.38 11.55 3.74
CA ILE A 26 -4.34 10.81 2.93
C ILE A 26 -5.65 11.57 2.73
N THR A 27 -5.72 12.83 3.17
CA THR A 27 -6.96 13.60 3.00
C THR A 27 -7.17 14.03 1.55
N ASP A 28 -6.11 14.24 0.80
CA ASP A 28 -6.19 14.50 -0.64
C ASP A 28 -5.75 13.24 -1.40
N SER A 29 -6.54 12.18 -1.25
CA SER A 29 -6.16 10.89 -1.76
C SER A 29 -6.10 10.83 -3.28
N ASP A 30 -6.93 11.61 -3.97
CA ASP A 30 -6.93 11.57 -5.44
C ASP A 30 -5.59 12.01 -6.01
N ALA A 31 -5.05 13.13 -5.51
CA ALA A 31 -3.76 13.62 -5.97
C ALA A 31 -2.63 12.66 -5.61
N LEU A 32 -2.69 12.10 -4.42
CA LEU A 32 -1.68 11.16 -3.95
C LEU A 32 -1.69 9.88 -4.78
N ILE A 33 -2.88 9.33 -5.05
CA ILE A 33 -3.02 8.14 -5.87
C ILE A 33 -2.49 8.40 -7.28
N GLU A 34 -2.84 9.53 -7.86
CA GLU A 34 -2.36 9.89 -9.20
C GLU A 34 -0.83 9.92 -9.25
N GLU A 35 -0.22 10.49 -8.21
CA GLU A 35 1.22 10.58 -8.13
C GLU A 35 1.86 9.19 -8.04
N ILE A 36 1.29 8.31 -7.23
CA ILE A 36 1.80 6.94 -7.08
C ILE A 36 1.63 6.17 -8.39
N LEU A 37 0.44 6.22 -8.98
CA LEU A 37 0.16 5.48 -10.22
C LEU A 37 1.07 5.92 -11.35
N ARG A 38 1.37 7.21 -11.45
CA ARG A 38 2.24 7.71 -12.51
C ARG A 38 3.60 7.03 -12.47
N ARG A 39 4.05 6.65 -11.29
CA ARG A 39 5.36 6.03 -11.13
C ARG A 39 5.36 4.51 -11.26
N VAL A 40 4.24 3.86 -10.93
CA VAL A 40 4.18 2.39 -10.89
C VAL A 40 3.41 1.78 -12.05
N MET A 41 2.81 2.57 -12.92
CA MET A 41 1.85 2.09 -13.92
C MET A 41 2.43 1.10 -14.93
N LYS A 42 3.73 1.03 -15.07
CA LYS A 42 4.37 0.03 -15.95
C LYS A 42 4.98 -1.11 -15.14
N GLY A 43 4.67 -1.15 -13.85
CA GLY A 43 5.19 -2.18 -12.97
C GLY A 43 4.28 -3.38 -12.92
N VAL A 44 4.63 -4.29 -12.03
CA VAL A 44 3.89 -5.53 -11.81
C VAL A 44 3.27 -5.56 -10.43
N ARG A 45 4.05 -5.20 -9.40
CA ARG A 45 3.60 -5.25 -8.00
C ARG A 45 4.01 -3.99 -7.26
N LEU A 46 3.12 -3.57 -6.38
CA LEU A 46 3.41 -2.49 -5.43
C LEU A 46 3.33 -3.07 -4.03
N TYR A 47 4.45 -3.13 -3.34
CA TYR A 47 4.50 -3.56 -1.96
C TYR A 47 4.28 -2.35 -1.07
N TYR A 48 3.28 -2.45 -0.19
CA TYR A 48 2.93 -1.38 0.74
C TYR A 48 3.39 -1.79 2.13
N ASP A 49 4.38 -1.09 2.65
CA ASP A 49 5.00 -1.45 3.92
C ASP A 49 4.21 -0.85 5.08
N LEU A 50 3.71 -1.72 5.95
CA LEU A 50 2.88 -1.33 7.09
C LEU A 50 3.67 -1.29 8.41
N SER A 51 4.99 -1.39 8.35
CA SER A 51 5.80 -1.49 9.58
C SER A 51 5.67 -0.27 10.49
N GLU A 52 5.34 0.91 9.94
CA GLU A 52 5.18 2.13 10.73
C GLU A 52 3.77 2.29 11.32
N LEU A 53 2.84 1.41 11.00
CA LEU A 53 1.45 1.51 11.43
C LEU A 53 1.13 0.49 12.50
N ALA A 54 0.96 0.97 13.74
CA ALA A 54 0.55 0.10 14.84
C ALA A 54 -0.94 -0.24 14.75
N ILE A 55 -1.75 0.65 14.17
CA ILE A 55 -3.20 0.47 14.08
C ILE A 55 -3.66 0.93 12.70
N ILE A 56 -4.60 0.18 12.12
CA ILE A 56 -5.28 0.57 10.90
C ILE A 56 -6.74 0.84 11.28
N ASP A 57 -7.15 2.11 11.14
CA ASP A 57 -8.53 2.49 11.39
C ASP A 57 -9.33 2.46 10.08
N PRO A 58 -10.68 2.62 10.13
CA PRO A 58 -11.49 2.56 8.92
C PRO A 58 -11.10 3.60 7.86
N VAL A 59 -10.66 4.77 8.27
CA VAL A 59 -10.25 5.81 7.32
C VAL A 59 -8.99 5.39 6.57
N TYR A 60 -8.01 4.87 7.29
CA TYR A 60 -6.77 4.41 6.66
C TYR A 60 -7.03 3.19 5.78
N TYR A 61 -7.89 2.28 6.23
CA TYR A 61 -8.27 1.12 5.42
C TYR A 61 -8.91 1.57 4.11
N GLN A 62 -9.77 2.59 4.16
CA GLN A 62 -10.40 3.10 2.94
C GLN A 62 -9.36 3.64 1.98
N TRP A 63 -8.37 4.37 2.49
CA TRP A 63 -7.26 4.86 1.66
C TRP A 63 -6.52 3.70 0.98
N MET A 64 -6.16 2.66 1.75
CA MET A 64 -5.46 1.51 1.21
C MET A 64 -6.29 0.80 0.14
N SER A 65 -7.60 0.68 0.39
CA SER A 65 -8.50 0.00 -0.55
C SER A 65 -8.62 0.76 -1.86
N VAL A 66 -8.74 2.08 -1.80
CA VAL A 66 -8.84 2.90 -3.01
C VAL A 66 -7.54 2.83 -3.80
N LEU A 67 -6.41 2.89 -3.12
CA LEU A 67 -5.11 2.74 -3.78
C LEU A 67 -5.00 1.39 -4.47
N ALA A 68 -5.38 0.31 -3.78
CA ALA A 68 -5.30 -1.04 -4.35
C ALA A 68 -6.17 -1.19 -5.59
N ARG A 69 -7.40 -0.67 -5.54
CA ARG A 69 -8.30 -0.73 -6.70
C ARG A 69 -7.76 0.10 -7.85
N SER A 70 -7.17 1.23 -7.55
CA SER A 70 -6.58 2.09 -8.57
C SER A 70 -5.39 1.39 -9.24
N CYS A 71 -4.58 0.69 -8.46
CA CYS A 71 -3.47 -0.09 -9.02
C CYS A 71 -3.99 -1.17 -9.98
N GLN A 72 -5.11 -1.80 -9.65
CA GLN A 72 -5.69 -2.83 -10.50
C GLN A 72 -6.04 -2.28 -11.89
N THR A 73 -6.43 -1.01 -11.97
CA THR A 73 -6.79 -0.42 -13.27
C THR A 73 -5.60 -0.30 -14.21
N VAL A 74 -4.38 -0.35 -13.69
CA VAL A 74 -3.17 -0.32 -14.49
C VAL A 74 -2.40 -1.63 -14.39
N ASN A 75 -3.09 -2.71 -13.99
CA ASN A 75 -2.54 -4.06 -13.90
C ASN A 75 -1.38 -4.19 -12.91
N VAL A 76 -1.42 -3.41 -11.84
CA VAL A 76 -0.45 -3.51 -10.77
C VAL A 76 -1.13 -4.12 -9.56
N LYS A 77 -0.52 -5.13 -8.97
CA LYS A 77 -1.05 -5.79 -7.79
C LYS A 77 -0.45 -5.16 -6.54
N MET A 78 -1.31 -4.71 -5.63
CA MET A 78 -0.85 -4.17 -4.35
C MET A 78 -0.79 -5.28 -3.31
N ILE A 79 0.36 -5.37 -2.64
CA ILE A 79 0.59 -6.36 -1.59
C ILE A 79 1.06 -5.63 -0.34
N CYS A 80 0.33 -5.80 0.76
CA CYS A 80 0.71 -5.19 2.04
C CYS A 80 1.67 -6.13 2.76
N ILE A 81 2.74 -5.57 3.31
CA ILE A 81 3.75 -6.35 4.01
C ILE A 81 4.01 -5.75 5.39
N HIS A 82 4.60 -6.54 6.27
CA HIS A 82 5.03 -6.12 7.60
C HIS A 82 3.89 -5.59 8.48
N MET A 83 2.69 -6.18 8.34
CA MET A 83 1.55 -5.76 9.16
C MET A 83 1.79 -6.14 10.62
N GLN A 84 1.70 -5.16 11.51
CA GLN A 84 1.86 -5.41 12.92
C GLN A 84 0.64 -6.15 13.49
N PRO A 85 0.81 -7.01 14.50
CA PRO A 85 -0.32 -7.72 15.09
C PRO A 85 -1.44 -6.79 15.59
N THR A 86 -1.07 -5.64 16.14
CA THR A 86 -2.06 -4.66 16.61
C THR A 86 -2.88 -4.10 15.46
N ALA A 87 -2.24 -3.87 14.31
CA ALA A 87 -2.94 -3.39 13.13
C ALA A 87 -3.87 -4.48 12.58
N ALA A 88 -3.41 -5.72 12.55
CA ALA A 88 -4.22 -6.84 12.08
C ALA A 88 -5.45 -7.02 12.98
N PHE A 89 -5.26 -6.91 14.29
CA PHE A 89 -6.38 -7.03 15.23
C PHE A 89 -7.40 -5.92 15.02
N ALA A 90 -6.93 -4.67 14.89
CA ALA A 90 -7.82 -3.53 14.67
C ALA A 90 -8.62 -3.73 13.38
N LEU A 91 -7.95 -4.19 12.33
CA LEU A 91 -8.58 -4.42 11.04
C LEU A 91 -9.70 -5.46 11.15
N SER A 92 -9.47 -6.53 11.91
CA SER A 92 -10.45 -7.61 12.07
C SER A 92 -11.73 -7.14 12.75
N GLN A 93 -11.71 -6.01 13.44
CA GLN A 93 -12.88 -5.51 14.17
C GLN A 93 -13.94 -4.91 13.23
N PHE A 94 -13.55 -4.48 12.03
CA PHE A 94 -14.51 -3.84 11.14
C PHE A 94 -14.51 -4.41 9.72
N LEU A 95 -13.64 -5.35 9.42
CA LEU A 95 -13.53 -5.88 8.07
C LEU A 95 -14.60 -6.95 7.85
N HIS A 96 -15.47 -6.73 6.88
CA HIS A 96 -16.58 -7.63 6.58
C HIS A 96 -16.46 -8.32 5.23
N GLU A 97 -15.41 -8.02 4.48
CA GLU A 97 -15.23 -8.56 3.15
C GLU A 97 -13.74 -8.76 2.87
N ILE A 98 -13.45 -9.45 1.80
CA ILE A 98 -12.06 -9.66 1.39
C ILE A 98 -11.51 -8.32 0.88
N PRO A 99 -10.39 -7.85 1.43
CA PRO A 99 -9.81 -6.58 0.95
C PRO A 99 -9.30 -6.71 -0.48
N PRO A 100 -9.22 -5.58 -1.20
CA PRO A 100 -8.76 -5.58 -2.60
C PRO A 100 -7.24 -5.71 -2.74
N PHE A 101 -6.53 -5.88 -1.66
CA PHE A 101 -5.08 -6.07 -1.67
C PHE A 101 -4.74 -7.39 -1.01
N GLU A 102 -3.57 -7.93 -1.34
CA GLU A 102 -3.07 -9.14 -0.69
C GLU A 102 -2.18 -8.73 0.48
N CYS A 103 -1.97 -9.67 1.39
CA CYS A 103 -1.04 -9.46 2.51
C CYS A 103 0.01 -10.56 2.48
N ALA A 104 1.25 -10.18 2.74
CA ALA A 104 2.36 -11.11 2.82
C ALA A 104 3.24 -10.72 3.99
N LEU A 105 4.12 -11.61 4.40
CA LEU A 105 5.02 -11.31 5.52
C LEU A 105 6.11 -10.32 5.10
N ASP A 106 6.59 -10.44 3.86
CA ASP A 106 7.69 -9.62 3.38
C ASP A 106 7.66 -9.59 1.86
N VAL A 107 8.54 -8.80 1.28
CA VAL A 107 8.71 -8.75 -0.17
C VAL A 107 9.05 -10.15 -0.67
N GLU A 108 8.35 -10.55 -1.73
CA GLU A 108 8.58 -11.86 -2.32
C GLU A 108 9.93 -11.87 -3.01
N ASN A 109 10.79 -12.80 -2.62
CA ASN A 109 12.15 -12.87 -3.14
C ASN A 109 12.23 -13.98 -4.19
N LYS A 110 12.22 -13.59 -5.43
CA LYS A 110 12.30 -14.54 -6.56
C LYS A 110 13.76 -14.85 -6.90
N ARG A 111 14.03 -16.11 -7.07
CA ARG A 111 15.36 -16.58 -7.47
C ARG A 111 15.29 -17.19 -8.86
#